data_35c993c96bb3e9c2dfd0b32a62803039
#
_entry.id   35c993c96bb3e9c2dfd0b32a62803039
#
_cell.length_a   1.000
_cell.length_b   1.000
_cell.length_c   1.000
_cell.angle_alpha   90.00
_cell.angle_beta   90.00
_cell.angle_gamma   90.00
#
_symmetry.space_group_name_H-M   'P 1'
#
loop_
_entity.id
_entity.type
_entity.pdbx_description
1 polymer ?
#
loop_
_entity_poly.entity_id
_entity_poly.type
_entity_poly.pdbx_seq_one_letter_code
_entity_poly.pdbx_strand_id
1 'polypeptide(L)'
;MEQGKTEVLKGTLDMLVLKVVAVGPIHGYAISQRIQQISRDFFQVPEGSLYPALYRLEDGGWLQAKWEETDSGRDAKFYALTRAGRKRLGAEMVNWERLSEAVALILRAAE
;
A
#
# COMPACT_ATOMS: atom_id res chain seq x y z
N MET A 1 -1.81 0.30 20.83
CA MET A 1 -3.20 -0.02 20.63
C MET A 1 -3.45 -0.32 19.18
N GLU A 2 -4.31 -1.29 18.95
CA GLU A 2 -4.56 -1.73 17.58
C GLU A 2 -5.18 -0.64 16.73
N GLN A 3 -6.08 0.14 17.33
CA GLN A 3 -6.73 1.21 16.61
C GLN A 3 -5.75 2.27 16.15
N GLY A 4 -4.73 2.55 16.97
CA GLY A 4 -3.72 3.52 16.61
C GLY A 4 -2.94 3.12 15.38
N LYS A 5 -2.64 1.82 15.25
CA LYS A 5 -1.93 1.32 14.07
C LYS A 5 -2.74 1.53 12.81
N THR A 6 -4.04 1.24 12.86
CA THR A 6 -4.89 1.40 11.68
C THR A 6 -4.96 2.86 11.25
N GLU A 7 -5.06 3.77 12.22
CA GLU A 7 -5.15 5.19 11.89
C GLU A 7 -3.84 5.74 11.34
N VAL A 8 -2.71 5.34 11.94
CA VAL A 8 -1.41 5.75 11.44
C VAL A 8 -1.23 5.22 10.03
N LEU A 9 -1.60 3.97 9.81
CA LEU A 9 -1.47 3.33 8.52
C LEU A 9 -2.33 4.00 7.46
N LYS A 10 -3.47 4.57 7.88
CA LYS A 10 -4.41 5.15 6.92
C LYS A 10 -3.74 6.19 6.02
N GLY A 11 -2.87 7.01 6.60
CA GLY A 11 -2.18 8.04 5.82
C GLY A 11 -1.08 7.49 4.92
N THR A 12 -0.62 6.25 5.16
CA THR A 12 0.48 5.67 4.40
C THR A 12 0.06 4.44 3.61
N LEU A 13 -1.16 3.95 3.80
CA LEU A 13 -1.59 2.71 3.18
C LEU A 13 -1.50 2.77 1.66
N ASP A 14 -1.90 3.88 1.06
CA ASP A 14 -1.85 4.00 -0.39
C ASP A 14 -0.43 3.80 -0.91
N MET A 15 0.56 4.38 -0.24
CA MET A 15 1.95 4.22 -0.63
C MET A 15 2.39 2.76 -0.51
N LEU A 16 1.99 2.09 0.56
CA LEU A 16 2.37 0.70 0.76
C LEU A 16 1.75 -0.20 -0.31
N VAL A 17 0.49 0.06 -0.66
CA VAL A 17 -0.17 -0.71 -1.72
C VAL A 17 0.55 -0.49 -3.05
N LEU A 18 0.84 0.75 -3.40
CA LEU A 18 1.52 1.05 -4.65
C LEU A 18 2.87 0.36 -4.71
N LYS A 19 3.60 0.35 -3.59
CA LYS A 19 4.92 -0.28 -3.55
C LYS A 19 4.84 -1.78 -3.79
N VAL A 20 3.88 -2.44 -3.15
CA VAL A 20 3.73 -3.88 -3.31
C VAL A 20 3.32 -4.22 -4.75
N VAL A 21 2.42 -3.43 -5.33
CA VAL A 21 1.95 -3.70 -6.69
C VAL A 21 3.02 -3.38 -7.74
N ALA A 22 4.00 -2.55 -7.39
CA ALA A 22 5.05 -2.16 -8.34
C ALA A 22 5.89 -3.34 -8.82
N VAL A 23 5.91 -4.43 -8.07
CA VAL A 23 6.68 -5.61 -8.45
C VAL A 23 6.06 -6.34 -9.65
N GLY A 24 4.73 -6.31 -9.74
CA GLY A 24 4.01 -6.96 -10.83
C GLY A 24 2.56 -7.16 -10.46
N PRO A 25 1.76 -7.62 -11.40
CA PRO A 25 0.33 -7.81 -11.13
C PRO A 25 0.10 -8.74 -9.94
N ILE A 26 -0.85 -8.37 -9.10
CA ILE A 26 -1.10 -9.11 -7.86
C ILE A 26 -2.57 -8.93 -7.49
N HIS A 27 -3.21 -9.98 -6.99
CA HIS A 27 -4.61 -9.88 -6.58
C HIS A 27 -4.73 -9.27 -5.19
N GLY A 28 -5.93 -8.74 -4.90
CA GLY A 28 -6.12 -7.90 -3.73
C GLY A 28 -5.71 -8.54 -2.42
N TYR A 29 -6.16 -9.79 -2.18
CA TYR A 29 -5.85 -10.42 -0.91
C TYR A 29 -4.34 -10.59 -0.71
N ALA A 30 -3.63 -10.93 -1.80
CA ALA A 30 -2.19 -11.11 -1.71
C ALA A 30 -1.46 -9.81 -1.39
N ILE A 31 -2.05 -8.66 -1.74
CA ILE A 31 -1.45 -7.37 -1.41
C ILE A 31 -1.34 -7.21 0.12
N SER A 32 -2.44 -7.49 0.83
CA SER A 32 -2.42 -7.37 2.28
C SER A 32 -1.47 -8.37 2.91
N GLN A 33 -1.41 -9.58 2.36
CA GLN A 33 -0.49 -10.60 2.86
C GLN A 33 0.97 -10.15 2.69
N ARG A 34 1.30 -9.57 1.52
CA ARG A 34 2.66 -9.11 1.28
C ARG A 34 3.04 -7.97 2.22
N ILE A 35 2.13 -7.04 2.46
CA ILE A 35 2.42 -5.96 3.40
C ILE A 35 2.72 -6.54 4.78
N GLN A 36 1.92 -7.51 5.21
CA GLN A 36 2.13 -8.14 6.51
C GLN A 36 3.47 -8.88 6.56
N GLN A 37 3.78 -9.67 5.53
CA GLN A 37 5.02 -10.44 5.48
C GLN A 37 6.25 -9.54 5.49
N ILE A 38 6.25 -8.52 4.65
CA ILE A 38 7.41 -7.64 4.52
C ILE A 38 7.65 -6.86 5.81
N SER A 39 6.57 -6.46 6.48
CA SER A 39 6.68 -5.72 7.75
C SER A 39 6.88 -6.62 8.95
N ARG A 40 7.07 -7.92 8.73
CA ARG A 40 7.25 -8.91 9.80
C ARG A 40 6.11 -8.84 10.80
N ASP A 41 4.90 -8.88 10.25
CA ASP A 41 3.65 -8.88 11.01
C ASP A 41 3.34 -7.58 11.74
N PHE A 42 4.16 -6.54 11.55
CA PHE A 42 3.88 -5.28 12.22
C PHE A 42 2.57 -4.66 11.69
N PHE A 43 2.38 -4.68 10.38
CA PHE A 43 1.15 -4.17 9.78
C PHE A 43 0.22 -5.32 9.46
N GLN A 44 -1.03 -5.15 9.86
CA GLN A 44 -2.11 -6.04 9.46
C GLN A 44 -3.17 -5.16 8.83
N VAL A 45 -3.44 -5.41 7.54
CA VAL A 45 -4.34 -4.56 6.77
C VAL A 45 -5.65 -5.30 6.60
N PRO A 46 -6.67 -4.94 7.37
CA PRO A 46 -7.97 -5.61 7.25
C PRO A 46 -8.64 -5.25 5.92
N GLU A 47 -9.55 -6.12 5.49
CA GLU A 47 -10.25 -5.91 4.23
C GLU A 47 -11.01 -4.59 4.22
N GLY A 48 -11.53 -4.18 5.38
CA GLY A 48 -12.25 -2.92 5.47
C GLY A 48 -11.39 -1.69 5.17
N SER A 49 -10.07 -1.81 5.27
CA SER A 49 -9.16 -0.74 4.91
C SER A 49 -8.58 -0.96 3.52
N LEU A 50 -8.28 -2.22 3.19
CA LEU A 50 -7.62 -2.55 1.93
C LEU A 50 -8.47 -2.23 0.72
N TYR A 51 -9.70 -2.75 0.68
CA TYR A 51 -10.48 -2.62 -0.54
C TYR A 51 -10.92 -1.20 -0.84
N PRO A 52 -11.28 -0.38 0.14
CA PRO A 52 -11.49 1.04 -0.16
C PRO A 52 -10.25 1.72 -0.72
N ALA A 53 -9.05 1.35 -0.23
CA ALA A 53 -7.83 1.92 -0.76
C ALA A 53 -7.61 1.51 -2.21
N LEU A 54 -7.82 0.23 -2.51
CA LEU A 54 -7.68 -0.26 -3.89
C LEU A 54 -8.68 0.44 -4.81
N TYR A 55 -9.90 0.62 -4.34
CA TYR A 55 -10.91 1.29 -5.12
C TYR A 55 -10.51 2.73 -5.44
N ARG A 56 -10.04 3.46 -4.43
CA ARG A 56 -9.60 4.84 -4.64
C ARG A 56 -8.44 4.92 -5.62
N LEU A 57 -7.49 4.01 -5.49
CA LEU A 57 -6.31 4.03 -6.36
C LEU A 57 -6.66 3.65 -7.78
N GLU A 58 -7.57 2.71 -7.96
CA GLU A 58 -8.03 2.33 -9.28
C GLU A 58 -8.83 3.47 -9.90
N ASP A 59 -9.75 4.05 -9.13
CA ASP A 59 -10.58 5.14 -9.60
C ASP A 59 -9.76 6.35 -9.99
N GLY A 60 -8.68 6.58 -9.28
CA GLY A 60 -7.78 7.71 -9.57
C GLY A 60 -6.81 7.46 -10.71
N GLY A 61 -6.78 6.25 -11.26
CA GLY A 61 -5.90 5.94 -12.37
C GLY A 61 -4.49 5.57 -11.98
N TRP A 62 -4.21 5.34 -10.72
CA TRP A 62 -2.88 4.93 -10.27
C TRP A 62 -2.70 3.42 -10.29
N LEU A 63 -3.80 2.68 -10.22
CA LEU A 63 -3.83 1.25 -10.43
C LEU A 63 -4.80 0.95 -11.56
N GLN A 64 -4.52 -0.12 -12.30
CA GLN A 64 -5.50 -0.68 -13.22
C GLN A 64 -5.75 -2.11 -12.80
N ALA A 65 -6.97 -2.57 -13.04
CA ALA A 65 -7.39 -3.87 -12.59
C ALA A 65 -7.84 -4.72 -13.76
N LYS A 66 -7.63 -6.02 -13.64
CA LYS A 66 -8.01 -6.97 -14.67
C LYS A 66 -8.48 -8.25 -13.99
N TRP A 67 -9.60 -8.79 -14.45
CA TRP A 67 -10.09 -10.07 -13.97
C TRP A 67 -9.44 -11.18 -14.75
N GLU A 68 -8.89 -12.16 -14.04
CA GLU A 68 -8.26 -13.31 -14.67
C GLU A 68 -8.65 -14.56 -13.93
N GLU A 69 -8.72 -15.67 -14.65
CA GLU A 69 -9.00 -16.96 -14.04
C GLU A 69 -7.74 -17.49 -13.37
N THR A 70 -7.89 -17.95 -12.14
CA THR A 70 -6.78 -18.53 -11.38
C THR A 70 -6.72 -20.03 -11.63
N ASP A 71 -5.66 -20.66 -11.11
CA ASP A 71 -5.46 -22.09 -11.24
C ASP A 71 -6.61 -22.90 -10.64
N SER A 72 -7.30 -22.33 -9.67
CA SER A 72 -8.43 -23.02 -9.03
C SER A 72 -9.72 -22.88 -9.83
N GLY A 73 -9.69 -22.19 -10.98
CA GLY A 73 -10.86 -22.00 -11.81
C GLY A 73 -11.71 -20.82 -11.38
N ARG A 74 -11.28 -20.04 -10.41
CA ARG A 74 -12.01 -18.86 -9.94
C ARG A 74 -11.42 -17.62 -10.57
N ASP A 75 -12.30 -16.66 -10.86
CA ASP A 75 -11.86 -15.36 -11.31
C ASP A 75 -11.32 -14.57 -10.12
N ALA A 76 -10.20 -13.88 -10.34
CA ALA A 76 -9.64 -13.00 -9.35
C ALA A 76 -9.30 -11.68 -10.03
N LYS A 77 -9.40 -10.61 -9.26
CA LYS A 77 -9.11 -9.27 -9.75
C LYS A 77 -7.67 -8.95 -9.43
N PHE A 78 -6.87 -8.77 -10.49
CA PHE A 78 -5.45 -8.46 -10.37
C PHE A 78 -5.23 -6.99 -10.60
N TYR A 79 -4.36 -6.40 -9.80
CA TYR A 79 -4.04 -4.99 -9.87
C TYR A 79 -2.63 -4.81 -10.39
N ALA A 80 -2.43 -3.81 -11.22
CA ALA A 80 -1.11 -3.47 -11.75
C ALA A 80 -0.90 -1.98 -11.64
N LEU A 81 0.35 -1.59 -11.47
CA LEU A 81 0.70 -0.18 -11.33
C LEU A 81 0.68 0.48 -12.70
N THR A 82 -0.01 1.60 -12.80
CA THR A 82 0.00 2.39 -14.03
C THR A 82 1.24 3.29 -14.03
N ARG A 83 1.48 3.95 -15.17
CA ARG A 83 2.55 4.93 -15.25
C ARG A 83 2.35 6.04 -14.23
N ALA A 84 1.12 6.53 -14.12
CA ALA A 84 0.79 7.56 -13.13
C ALA A 84 0.99 7.04 -11.72
N GLY A 85 0.66 5.77 -11.47
CA GLY A 85 0.87 5.17 -10.17
C GLY A 85 2.33 5.08 -9.79
N ARG A 86 3.18 4.74 -10.76
CA ARG A 86 4.62 4.67 -10.52
C ARG A 86 5.19 6.04 -10.18
N LYS A 87 4.70 7.08 -10.87
CA LYS A 87 5.13 8.44 -10.57
C LYS A 87 4.68 8.86 -9.17
N ARG A 88 3.44 8.55 -8.83
CA ARG A 88 2.94 8.87 -7.49
C ARG A 88 3.71 8.16 -6.40
N LEU A 89 4.02 6.88 -6.62
CA LEU A 89 4.80 6.11 -5.64
C LEU A 89 6.14 6.78 -5.38
N GLY A 90 6.84 7.19 -6.44
CA GLY A 90 8.12 7.85 -6.28
C GLY A 90 8.01 9.13 -5.45
N ALA A 91 7.00 9.94 -5.73
CA ALA A 91 6.81 11.18 -5.00
C ALA A 91 6.48 10.93 -3.53
N GLU A 92 5.65 9.91 -3.26
CA GLU A 92 5.29 9.61 -1.89
C GLU A 92 6.46 9.05 -1.10
N MET A 93 7.31 8.25 -1.74
CA MET A 93 8.49 7.72 -1.07
C MET A 93 9.46 8.81 -0.68
N VAL A 94 9.67 9.79 -1.57
CA VAL A 94 10.54 10.92 -1.25
C VAL A 94 9.96 11.71 -0.09
N ASN A 95 8.66 11.97 -0.13
CA ASN A 95 8.01 12.72 0.94
C ASN A 95 8.09 11.99 2.27
N TRP A 96 7.93 10.67 2.23
CA TRP A 96 8.02 9.86 3.44
C TRP A 96 9.41 9.92 4.06
N GLU A 97 10.45 9.84 3.22
CA GLU A 97 11.81 9.92 3.72
C GLU A 97 12.08 11.26 4.38
N ARG A 98 11.59 12.35 3.77
CA ARG A 98 11.78 13.67 4.35
C ARG A 98 11.04 13.82 5.66
N LEU A 99 9.82 13.31 5.72
CA LEU A 99 9.03 13.36 6.94
C LEU A 99 9.69 12.54 8.05
N SER A 100 10.15 11.34 7.71
CA SER A 100 10.79 10.45 8.68
C SER A 100 12.05 11.08 9.24
N GLU A 101 12.84 11.72 8.37
CA GLU A 101 14.06 12.37 8.81
C GLU A 101 13.76 13.54 9.73
N ALA A 102 12.76 14.35 9.37
CA ALA A 102 12.38 15.49 10.20
C ALA A 102 11.92 15.03 11.57
N VAL A 103 11.10 13.99 11.63
CA VAL A 103 10.63 13.43 12.89
C VAL A 103 11.82 12.92 13.71
N ALA A 104 12.72 12.20 13.05
CA ALA A 104 13.89 11.66 13.76
C ALA A 104 14.76 12.76 14.35
N LEU A 105 14.93 13.86 13.62
CA LEU A 105 15.71 14.99 14.12
C LEU A 105 15.08 15.57 15.39
N ILE A 106 13.77 15.71 15.40
CA ILE A 106 13.08 16.24 16.56
C ILE A 106 13.22 15.29 17.74
N LEU A 107 13.05 13.99 17.49
CA LEU A 107 13.11 13.01 18.59
C LEU A 107 14.51 12.87 19.18
N ARG A 108 15.54 13.16 18.41
CA ARG A 108 16.92 13.08 18.87
C ARG A 108 17.41 14.39 19.48
N ALA A 109 16.67 15.48 19.34
CA ALA A 109 17.12 16.78 19.81
C ALA A 109 17.23 16.77 21.33
N ALA A 110 18.26 17.45 21.84
CA ALA A 110 18.39 17.65 23.28
C ALA A 110 17.35 18.68 23.71
N GLU A 111 16.86 18.51 24.93
CA GLU A 111 15.85 19.41 25.47
C GLU A 111 16.43 20.72 25.96
#